data_90c78121e737053627b875049f3ca44a
#
_entry.id   90c78121e737053627b875049f3ca44a
#
_cell.length_a   1.000
_cell.length_b   1.000
_cell.length_c   1.000
_cell.angle_alpha   90.00
_cell.angle_beta   90.00
_cell.angle_gamma   90.00
#
_symmetry.space_group_name_H-M   'P 1'
#
loop_
_entity.id
_entity.type
_entity.pdbx_description
1 polymer ?
#
loop_
_entity_poly.entity_id
_entity_poly.type
_entity_poly.pdbx_seq_one_letter_code
_entity_poly.pdbx_strand_id
1 'polypeptide(L)'
;MSDNNIKSRVYAQKVEMLLRLIPIVMEEGVFAIYGGTAINLFLKDLPRYSVDIDLTYIPLADRQTSIEDINAHLKSISDKAKRAFKGIHVVPNYSTCKLLCEYHGKQVKIEVNQTKRGIVGGEVLTVPLSDKAQEEFSLSCEAKIVPLTLLYGGKIAAPLSRQHPRDLFDVKYMEYPLKDCREGIIFCLLGSDRPIHESFAPSLIDQREAMDNQFSGMTDIPFTYEEFEETRARLIEDVRQLMTEEDKAYSSVLRWGNPNGTVTSLSISRTIHPCNGNCLT
;
A
#
# COMPACT_ATOMS: atom_id res chain seq x y z
N MET A 1 9.50 -27.07 17.44
CA MET A 1 9.56 -25.89 16.56
C MET A 1 9.05 -24.72 17.38
N SER A 2 9.74 -23.59 17.37
CA SER A 2 9.25 -22.39 18.06
C SER A 2 7.97 -21.89 17.41
N ASP A 3 7.09 -21.24 18.17
CA ASP A 3 5.81 -20.68 17.69
C ASP A 3 6.04 -19.70 16.50
N ASN A 4 7.15 -18.97 16.53
CA ASN A 4 7.59 -18.08 15.47
C ASN A 4 7.85 -18.80 14.12
N ASN A 5 8.44 -19.98 14.14
CA ASN A 5 8.68 -20.77 12.91
C ASN A 5 7.38 -21.26 12.28
N ILE A 6 6.37 -21.57 13.11
CA ILE A 6 5.05 -21.98 12.61
C ILE A 6 4.36 -20.77 11.94
N LYS A 7 4.37 -19.61 12.58
CA LYS A 7 3.80 -18.37 12.03
C LYS A 7 4.48 -17.98 10.72
N SER A 8 5.82 -17.98 10.67
CA SER A 8 6.60 -17.66 9.47
C SER A 8 6.22 -18.55 8.29
N ARG A 9 6.12 -19.87 8.53
CA ARG A 9 5.70 -20.83 7.49
C ARG A 9 4.29 -20.56 6.97
N VAL A 10 3.36 -20.15 7.83
CA VAL A 10 2.00 -19.76 7.43
C VAL A 10 2.02 -18.53 6.55
N TYR A 11 2.84 -17.52 6.88
CA TYR A 11 2.99 -16.32 6.06
C TYR A 11 3.63 -16.65 4.71
N ALA A 12 4.70 -17.43 4.66
CA ALA A 12 5.33 -17.85 3.42
C ALA A 12 4.34 -18.54 2.47
N GLN A 13 3.51 -19.45 2.98
CA GLN A 13 2.48 -20.12 2.18
C GLN A 13 1.40 -19.15 1.63
N LYS A 14 1.07 -18.09 2.38
CA LYS A 14 0.16 -17.05 1.89
C LYS A 14 0.81 -16.23 0.78
N VAL A 15 2.10 -15.89 0.94
CA VAL A 15 2.87 -15.17 -0.09
C VAL A 15 2.98 -16.00 -1.36
N GLU A 16 3.26 -17.29 -1.27
CA GLU A 16 3.28 -18.18 -2.44
C GLU A 16 1.95 -18.13 -3.22
N MET A 17 0.81 -18.23 -2.51
CA MET A 17 -0.50 -18.12 -3.13
C MET A 17 -0.72 -16.73 -3.75
N LEU A 18 -0.32 -15.67 -3.04
CA LEU A 18 -0.40 -14.29 -3.51
C LEU A 18 0.38 -14.10 -4.81
N LEU A 19 1.62 -14.58 -4.89
CA LEU A 19 2.47 -14.48 -6.07
C LEU A 19 1.87 -15.20 -7.28
N ARG A 20 1.17 -16.30 -7.07
CA ARG A 20 0.44 -17.00 -8.13
C ARG A 20 -0.81 -16.27 -8.62
N LEU A 21 -1.42 -15.41 -7.78
CA LEU A 21 -2.57 -14.58 -8.13
C LEU A 21 -2.18 -13.28 -8.86
N ILE A 22 -0.99 -12.73 -8.59
CA ILE A 22 -0.54 -11.46 -9.18
C ILE A 22 -0.60 -11.45 -10.71
N PRO A 23 -0.12 -12.45 -11.47
CA PRO A 23 -0.23 -12.45 -12.92
C PRO A 23 -1.67 -12.31 -13.41
N ILE A 24 -2.62 -12.99 -12.76
CA ILE A 24 -4.05 -12.93 -13.10
C ILE A 24 -4.60 -11.50 -12.89
N VAL A 25 -4.17 -10.84 -11.82
CA VAL A 25 -4.56 -9.45 -11.54
C VAL A 25 -3.94 -8.49 -12.54
N MET A 26 -2.67 -8.69 -12.90
CA MET A 26 -1.94 -7.82 -13.84
C MET A 26 -2.45 -7.93 -15.29
N GLU A 27 -3.02 -9.06 -15.68
CA GLU A 27 -3.68 -9.22 -16.98
C GLU A 27 -4.85 -8.25 -17.21
N GLU A 28 -5.49 -7.75 -16.15
CA GLU A 28 -6.58 -6.78 -16.28
C GLU A 28 -6.10 -5.41 -16.79
N GLY A 29 -4.82 -5.08 -16.61
CA GLY A 29 -4.19 -3.89 -17.18
C GLY A 29 -4.53 -2.56 -16.50
N VAL A 30 -5.62 -2.49 -15.74
CA VAL A 30 -6.15 -1.27 -15.11
C VAL A 30 -5.72 -1.07 -13.67
N PHE A 31 -4.93 -1.99 -13.11
CA PHE A 31 -4.50 -1.96 -11.73
C PHE A 31 -2.99 -1.80 -11.60
N ALA A 32 -2.58 -1.12 -10.53
CA ALA A 32 -1.21 -1.11 -10.03
C ALA A 32 -1.19 -1.53 -8.57
N ILE A 33 -0.19 -2.34 -8.19
CA ILE A 33 0.00 -2.77 -6.79
C ILE A 33 0.47 -1.58 -5.96
N TYR A 34 -0.05 -1.52 -4.76
CA TYR A 34 0.22 -0.51 -3.76
C TYR A 34 0.57 -1.18 -2.42
N GLY A 35 1.11 -0.41 -1.48
CA GLY A 35 1.25 -0.89 -0.11
C GLY A 35 2.42 -1.86 0.15
N GLY A 36 2.23 -2.73 1.14
CA GLY A 36 3.30 -3.60 1.63
C GLY A 36 3.81 -4.60 0.61
N THR A 37 2.95 -5.14 -0.24
CA THR A 37 3.31 -6.12 -1.27
C THR A 37 4.20 -5.50 -2.33
N ALA A 38 3.90 -4.28 -2.80
CA ALA A 38 4.78 -3.56 -3.73
C ALA A 38 6.18 -3.35 -3.14
N ILE A 39 6.25 -2.91 -1.88
CA ILE A 39 7.53 -2.62 -1.23
C ILE A 39 8.33 -3.89 -0.96
N ASN A 40 7.73 -4.87 -0.29
CA ASN A 40 8.47 -5.99 0.29
C ASN A 40 8.77 -7.12 -0.71
N LEU A 41 7.98 -7.25 -1.78
CA LEU A 41 8.16 -8.33 -2.76
C LEU A 41 8.79 -7.86 -4.07
N PHE A 42 8.69 -6.57 -4.42
CA PHE A 42 9.15 -6.06 -5.71
C PHE A 42 10.25 -5.01 -5.62
N LEU A 43 10.21 -4.10 -4.63
CA LEU A 43 11.19 -3.00 -4.51
C LEU A 43 12.29 -3.29 -3.50
N LYS A 44 12.01 -4.09 -2.49
CA LYS A 44 12.94 -4.55 -1.47
C LYS A 44 13.12 -6.05 -1.59
N ASP A 45 14.24 -6.54 -1.11
CA ASP A 45 14.59 -7.94 -1.22
C ASP A 45 14.01 -8.77 -0.05
N LEU A 46 12.67 -8.80 0.01
CA LEU A 46 11.87 -9.58 0.96
C LEU A 46 12.27 -9.36 2.44
N PRO A 47 12.29 -8.13 2.95
CA PRO A 47 12.61 -7.88 4.36
C PRO A 47 11.55 -8.43 5.31
N ARG A 48 10.31 -8.52 4.86
CA ARG A 48 9.20 -9.19 5.55
C ARG A 48 8.16 -9.75 4.59
N TYR A 49 7.39 -10.69 5.06
CA TYR A 49 6.21 -11.18 4.31
C TYR A 49 5.11 -10.11 4.24
N SER A 50 4.47 -10.01 3.06
CA SER A 50 3.25 -9.23 2.84
C SER A 50 2.21 -10.13 2.20
N VAL A 51 1.00 -10.16 2.76
CA VAL A 51 0.01 -11.23 2.49
C VAL A 51 -1.28 -10.75 1.84
N ASP A 52 -1.38 -9.46 1.53
CA ASP A 52 -2.54 -8.85 0.88
C ASP A 52 -2.12 -8.25 -0.48
N ILE A 53 -3.02 -8.24 -1.46
CA ILE A 53 -2.85 -7.54 -2.74
C ILE A 53 -3.69 -6.27 -2.69
N ASP A 54 -3.05 -5.16 -2.33
CA ASP A 54 -3.67 -3.84 -2.34
C ASP A 54 -3.46 -3.20 -3.72
N LEU A 55 -4.54 -2.72 -4.32
CA LEU A 55 -4.55 -2.20 -5.68
C LEU A 55 -5.03 -0.75 -5.75
N THR A 56 -4.41 0.01 -6.64
CA THR A 56 -4.90 1.31 -7.10
C THR A 56 -5.48 1.13 -8.50
N TYR A 57 -6.66 1.69 -8.74
CA TYR A 57 -7.26 1.77 -10.07
C TYR A 57 -6.60 2.92 -10.83
N ILE A 58 -5.96 2.59 -11.97
CA ILE A 58 -5.13 3.51 -12.75
C ILE A 58 -5.95 4.57 -13.50
N PRO A 59 -7.06 4.20 -14.20
CA PRO A 59 -7.82 5.18 -14.97
C PRO A 59 -8.43 6.28 -14.09
N LEU A 60 -8.59 7.47 -14.67
CA LEU A 60 -9.24 8.59 -14.04
C LEU A 60 -10.65 8.76 -14.63
N ALA A 61 -11.65 8.43 -13.85
CA ALA A 61 -13.07 8.57 -14.18
C ALA A 61 -13.85 9.03 -12.94
N ASP A 62 -15.13 9.39 -13.12
CA ASP A 62 -16.01 9.66 -12.00
C ASP A 62 -16.13 8.43 -11.07
N ARG A 63 -16.69 8.65 -9.88
CA ARG A 63 -16.74 7.61 -8.85
C ARG A 63 -17.59 6.41 -9.29
N GLN A 64 -18.74 6.66 -9.88
CA GLN A 64 -19.67 5.59 -10.23
C GLN A 64 -19.09 4.72 -11.34
N THR A 65 -18.66 5.33 -12.44
CA THR A 65 -17.99 4.66 -13.56
C THR A 65 -16.79 3.84 -13.09
N SER A 66 -15.94 4.42 -12.22
CA SER A 66 -14.78 3.72 -11.70
C SER A 66 -15.15 2.48 -10.87
N ILE A 67 -16.18 2.56 -10.01
CA ILE A 67 -16.59 1.44 -9.15
C ILE A 67 -17.23 0.31 -9.99
N GLU A 68 -18.00 0.66 -11.00
CA GLU A 68 -18.60 -0.30 -11.93
C GLU A 68 -17.52 -1.06 -12.70
N ASP A 69 -16.52 -0.35 -13.24
CA ASP A 69 -15.41 -0.93 -13.98
C ASP A 69 -14.49 -1.78 -13.07
N ILE A 70 -14.14 -1.29 -11.88
CA ILE A 70 -13.39 -2.06 -10.88
C ILE A 70 -14.11 -3.39 -10.59
N ASN A 71 -15.43 -3.38 -10.39
CA ASN A 71 -16.17 -4.58 -10.06
C ASN A 71 -16.26 -5.55 -11.26
N ALA A 72 -16.32 -5.05 -12.48
CA ALA A 72 -16.25 -5.89 -13.68
C ALA A 72 -14.89 -6.60 -13.77
N HIS A 73 -13.79 -5.89 -13.52
CA HIS A 73 -12.43 -6.46 -13.48
C HIS A 73 -12.25 -7.44 -12.30
N LEU A 74 -12.77 -7.14 -11.11
CA LEU A 74 -12.73 -8.07 -9.97
C LEU A 74 -13.50 -9.37 -10.28
N LYS A 75 -14.62 -9.28 -10.99
CA LYS A 75 -15.34 -10.47 -11.47
C LYS A 75 -14.48 -11.28 -12.45
N SER A 76 -13.82 -10.62 -13.40
CA SER A 76 -12.90 -11.26 -14.36
C SER A 76 -11.76 -11.98 -13.61
N ILE A 77 -11.10 -11.32 -12.65
CA ILE A 77 -10.07 -11.92 -11.78
C ILE A 77 -10.62 -13.17 -11.07
N SER A 78 -11.81 -13.08 -10.46
CA SER A 78 -12.44 -14.22 -9.79
C SER A 78 -12.64 -15.40 -10.73
N ASP A 79 -13.14 -15.15 -11.94
CA ASP A 79 -13.40 -16.19 -12.91
C ASP A 79 -12.10 -16.82 -13.47
N LYS A 80 -11.07 -16.01 -13.70
CA LYS A 80 -9.73 -16.47 -14.11
C LYS A 80 -9.07 -17.30 -12.99
N ALA A 81 -9.13 -16.82 -11.74
CA ALA A 81 -8.58 -17.54 -10.60
C ALA A 81 -9.22 -18.92 -10.44
N LYS A 82 -10.58 -19.02 -10.54
CA LYS A 82 -11.30 -20.30 -10.48
C LYS A 82 -10.92 -21.26 -11.61
N ARG A 83 -10.57 -20.75 -12.77
CA ARG A 83 -10.06 -21.58 -13.89
C ARG A 83 -8.64 -22.05 -13.67
N ALA A 84 -7.77 -21.16 -13.14
CA ALA A 84 -6.35 -21.45 -12.93
C ALA A 84 -6.10 -22.38 -11.74
N PHE A 85 -6.91 -22.27 -10.67
CA PHE A 85 -6.72 -23.02 -9.43
C PHE A 85 -7.91 -23.92 -9.15
N LYS A 86 -7.80 -25.19 -9.48
CA LYS A 86 -8.85 -26.17 -9.19
C LYS A 86 -9.11 -26.28 -7.70
N GLY A 87 -10.32 -25.88 -7.27
CA GLY A 87 -10.72 -25.91 -5.86
C GLY A 87 -10.46 -24.61 -5.08
N ILE A 88 -10.05 -23.52 -5.73
CA ILE A 88 -10.02 -22.21 -5.07
C ILE A 88 -11.43 -21.73 -4.76
N HIS A 89 -11.63 -21.22 -3.57
CA HIS A 89 -12.86 -20.54 -3.17
C HIS A 89 -12.64 -19.03 -3.22
N VAL A 90 -13.46 -18.31 -4.02
CA VAL A 90 -13.36 -16.85 -4.15
C VAL A 90 -14.67 -16.23 -3.72
N VAL A 91 -14.62 -15.44 -2.65
CA VAL A 91 -15.76 -14.70 -2.11
C VAL A 91 -15.62 -13.22 -2.50
N PRO A 92 -16.46 -12.73 -3.43
CA PRO A 92 -16.45 -11.32 -3.80
C PRO A 92 -17.23 -10.47 -2.80
N ASN A 93 -16.74 -9.27 -2.55
CA ASN A 93 -17.47 -8.18 -1.91
C ASN A 93 -17.38 -6.93 -2.79
N TYR A 94 -18.33 -6.80 -3.70
CA TYR A 94 -18.34 -5.71 -4.68
C TYR A 94 -18.65 -4.34 -4.07
N SER A 95 -19.35 -4.28 -2.93
CA SER A 95 -19.63 -3.02 -2.23
C SER A 95 -18.36 -2.38 -1.65
N THR A 96 -17.35 -3.19 -1.34
CA THR A 96 -16.05 -2.74 -0.82
C THR A 96 -14.90 -2.99 -1.79
N CYS A 97 -15.18 -3.39 -3.04
CA CYS A 97 -14.20 -3.70 -4.09
C CYS A 97 -13.12 -4.70 -3.63
N LYS A 98 -13.55 -5.85 -3.08
CA LYS A 98 -12.67 -6.87 -2.51
C LYS A 98 -12.99 -8.26 -3.03
N LEU A 99 -11.94 -9.09 -3.13
CA LEU A 99 -12.05 -10.54 -3.26
C LEU A 99 -11.30 -11.18 -2.09
N LEU A 100 -11.93 -12.16 -1.45
CA LEU A 100 -11.25 -13.06 -0.53
C LEU A 100 -11.04 -14.40 -1.24
N CYS A 101 -9.77 -14.70 -1.52
CA CYS A 101 -9.37 -15.95 -2.19
C CYS A 101 -8.89 -16.94 -1.14
N GLU A 102 -9.47 -18.15 -1.11
CA GLU A 102 -9.07 -19.23 -0.22
C GLU A 102 -8.66 -20.45 -1.04
N TYR A 103 -7.48 -20.98 -0.76
CA TYR A 103 -6.94 -22.15 -1.42
C TYR A 103 -6.10 -22.97 -0.44
N HIS A 104 -6.43 -24.26 -0.26
CA HIS A 104 -5.76 -25.16 0.71
C HIS A 104 -5.63 -24.56 2.12
N GLY A 105 -6.70 -23.93 2.61
CA GLY A 105 -6.73 -23.30 3.94
C GLY A 105 -5.89 -22.02 4.07
N LYS A 106 -5.38 -21.46 2.97
CA LYS A 106 -4.71 -20.17 2.93
C LYS A 106 -5.64 -19.13 2.35
N GLN A 107 -5.62 -17.95 2.94
CA GLN A 107 -6.43 -16.82 2.49
C GLN A 107 -5.55 -15.67 2.03
N VAL A 108 -5.86 -15.13 0.86
CA VAL A 108 -5.28 -13.90 0.30
C VAL A 108 -6.44 -12.95 -0.03
N LYS A 109 -6.30 -11.72 0.41
CA LYS A 109 -7.24 -10.65 0.10
C LYS A 109 -6.70 -9.83 -1.09
N ILE A 110 -7.57 -9.59 -2.07
CA ILE A 110 -7.35 -8.62 -3.15
C ILE A 110 -8.30 -7.47 -2.87
N GLU A 111 -7.78 -6.26 -2.72
CA GLU A 111 -8.56 -5.08 -2.37
C GLU A 111 -8.19 -3.91 -3.29
N VAL A 112 -9.21 -3.29 -3.92
CA VAL A 112 -9.02 -2.07 -4.71
C VAL A 112 -9.46 -0.86 -3.90
N ASN A 113 -8.59 0.15 -3.80
CA ASN A 113 -8.91 1.38 -3.08
C ASN A 113 -10.01 2.16 -3.80
N GLN A 114 -11.14 2.38 -3.13
CA GLN A 114 -12.31 3.07 -3.69
C GLN A 114 -12.16 4.59 -3.70
N THR A 115 -11.32 5.14 -2.84
CA THR A 115 -11.17 6.58 -2.65
C THR A 115 -9.99 7.12 -3.44
N LYS A 116 -8.82 6.47 -3.32
CA LYS A 116 -7.58 6.86 -3.98
C LYS A 116 -7.50 6.16 -5.34
N ARG A 117 -8.11 6.78 -6.35
CA ARG A 117 -8.08 6.32 -7.74
C ARG A 117 -7.27 7.28 -8.58
N GLY A 118 -6.79 6.82 -9.72
CA GLY A 118 -5.84 7.56 -10.55
C GLY A 118 -4.41 7.46 -10.04
N ILE A 119 -3.50 7.99 -10.83
CA ILE A 119 -2.06 7.99 -10.55
C ILE A 119 -1.60 9.41 -10.31
N VAL A 120 -0.85 9.63 -9.23
CA VAL A 120 -0.30 10.91 -8.81
C VAL A 120 1.20 10.76 -8.55
N GLY A 121 1.98 11.79 -8.85
CA GLY A 121 3.40 11.86 -8.49
C GLY A 121 4.34 11.07 -9.39
N GLY A 122 3.93 10.73 -10.62
CA GLY A 122 4.79 10.07 -11.61
C GLY A 122 4.07 9.01 -12.44
N GLU A 123 4.83 8.13 -13.05
CA GLU A 123 4.34 7.05 -13.91
C GLU A 123 4.27 5.72 -13.15
N VAL A 124 3.40 4.82 -13.61
CA VAL A 124 3.33 3.44 -13.14
C VAL A 124 4.60 2.71 -13.57
N LEU A 125 5.23 2.01 -12.65
CA LEU A 125 6.44 1.23 -12.88
C LEU A 125 6.07 -0.24 -13.12
N THR A 126 6.73 -0.89 -14.09
CA THR A 126 6.69 -2.35 -14.21
C THR A 126 7.95 -2.91 -13.59
N VAL A 127 7.81 -3.73 -12.56
CA VAL A 127 8.93 -4.22 -11.75
C VAL A 127 8.85 -5.73 -11.62
N PRO A 128 9.98 -6.45 -11.83
CA PRO A 128 10.04 -7.88 -11.57
C PRO A 128 10.00 -8.18 -10.06
N LEU A 129 9.57 -9.38 -9.71
CA LEU A 129 9.69 -9.91 -8.36
C LEU A 129 11.15 -9.85 -7.90
N SER A 130 11.42 -9.50 -6.64
CA SER A 130 12.78 -9.41 -6.10
C SER A 130 13.51 -10.76 -6.12
N ASP A 131 14.83 -10.73 -6.23
CA ASP A 131 15.64 -11.94 -6.40
C ASP A 131 15.43 -12.93 -5.25
N LYS A 132 15.48 -12.47 -4.01
CA LYS A 132 15.24 -13.32 -2.84
C LYS A 132 13.84 -13.93 -2.84
N ALA A 133 12.82 -13.17 -3.25
CA ALA A 133 11.47 -13.72 -3.34
C ALA A 133 11.35 -14.74 -4.48
N GLN A 134 12.04 -14.55 -5.62
CA GLN A 134 12.10 -15.53 -6.69
C GLN A 134 12.76 -16.84 -6.21
N GLU A 135 13.87 -16.74 -5.50
CA GLU A 135 14.58 -17.91 -4.94
C GLU A 135 13.72 -18.64 -3.90
N GLU A 136 13.15 -17.92 -2.93
CA GLU A 136 12.40 -18.52 -1.84
C GLU A 136 11.13 -19.24 -2.33
N PHE A 137 10.42 -18.66 -3.28
CA PHE A 137 9.16 -19.22 -3.76
C PHE A 137 9.28 -20.00 -5.07
N SER A 138 10.46 -20.03 -5.71
CA SER A 138 10.68 -20.64 -7.04
C SER A 138 9.63 -20.14 -8.06
N LEU A 139 9.30 -18.86 -8.02
CA LEU A 139 8.32 -18.18 -8.85
C LEU A 139 8.94 -16.91 -9.46
N SER A 140 8.49 -16.56 -10.65
CA SER A 140 8.83 -15.30 -11.31
C SER A 140 7.57 -14.64 -11.84
N CYS A 141 7.43 -13.37 -11.61
CA CYS A 141 6.37 -12.53 -12.15
C CYS A 141 6.80 -11.06 -12.18
N GLU A 142 6.05 -10.26 -12.92
CA GLU A 142 6.19 -8.81 -12.94
C GLU A 142 4.89 -8.18 -12.46
N ALA A 143 4.98 -7.00 -11.86
CA ALA A 143 3.82 -6.25 -11.43
C ALA A 143 3.92 -4.77 -11.82
N LYS A 144 2.78 -4.19 -12.15
CA LYS A 144 2.63 -2.74 -12.21
C LYS A 144 2.55 -2.20 -10.78
N ILE A 145 3.40 -1.24 -10.46
CA ILE A 145 3.48 -0.59 -9.13
C ILE A 145 3.19 0.89 -9.30
N VAL A 146 2.46 1.48 -8.37
CA VAL A 146 2.23 2.93 -8.35
C VAL A 146 3.55 3.69 -8.21
N PRO A 147 3.63 4.98 -8.65
CA PRO A 147 4.83 5.79 -8.49
C PRO A 147 5.38 5.77 -7.06
N LEU A 148 6.70 5.81 -6.92
CA LEU A 148 7.37 5.70 -5.61
C LEU A 148 6.91 6.79 -4.62
N THR A 149 6.71 8.01 -5.10
CA THR A 149 6.17 9.12 -4.30
C THR A 149 4.82 8.77 -3.67
N LEU A 150 3.91 8.20 -4.47
CA LEU A 150 2.59 7.77 -4.00
C LEU A 150 2.69 6.55 -3.08
N LEU A 151 3.52 5.58 -3.44
CA LEU A 151 3.70 4.34 -2.67
C LEU A 151 4.25 4.62 -1.27
N TYR A 152 5.37 5.35 -1.20
CA TYR A 152 6.00 5.67 0.08
C TYR A 152 5.24 6.75 0.84
N GLY A 153 4.61 7.71 0.13
CA GLY A 153 3.69 8.65 0.77
C GLY A 153 2.55 7.97 1.53
N GLY A 154 1.96 6.95 0.92
CA GLY A 154 0.95 6.14 1.58
C GLY A 154 1.48 5.28 2.72
N LYS A 155 2.72 4.79 2.58
CA LYS A 155 3.38 4.03 3.65
C LYS A 155 3.70 4.90 4.87
N ILE A 156 3.96 6.19 4.67
CA ILE A 156 4.16 7.18 5.73
C ILE A 156 2.81 7.61 6.34
N ALA A 157 1.78 7.83 5.51
CA ALA A 157 0.47 8.25 6.00
C ALA A 157 -0.25 7.17 6.83
N ALA A 158 -0.06 5.89 6.51
CA ALA A 158 -0.73 4.78 7.20
C ALA A 158 -0.40 4.70 8.70
N PRO A 159 0.88 4.72 9.14
CA PRO A 159 1.21 4.67 10.56
C PRO A 159 0.82 5.92 11.34
N LEU A 160 0.69 7.09 10.70
CA LEU A 160 0.13 8.28 11.35
C LEU A 160 -1.33 8.08 11.75
N SER A 161 -2.03 7.19 11.06
CA SER A 161 -3.45 6.90 11.28
C SER A 161 -3.66 5.70 12.20
N ARG A 162 -3.08 4.54 11.87
CA ARG A 162 -3.35 3.25 12.56
C ARG A 162 -2.20 2.73 13.43
N GLN A 163 -0.99 3.30 13.29
CA GLN A 163 0.21 2.98 14.06
C GLN A 163 0.55 1.48 14.12
N HIS A 164 0.26 0.73 13.04
CA HIS A 164 0.44 -0.71 13.04
C HIS A 164 1.93 -1.09 12.93
N PRO A 165 2.43 -2.13 13.65
CA PRO A 165 3.85 -2.53 13.63
C PRO A 165 4.41 -2.78 12.23
N ARG A 166 3.65 -3.40 11.33
CA ARG A 166 4.06 -3.63 9.92
C ARG A 166 4.38 -2.33 9.18
N ASP A 167 3.63 -1.27 9.47
CA ASP A 167 3.83 0.02 8.78
C ASP A 167 5.07 0.72 9.31
N LEU A 168 5.29 0.71 10.61
CA LEU A 168 6.48 1.30 11.23
C LEU A 168 7.75 0.51 10.93
N PHE A 169 7.67 -0.82 10.82
CA PHE A 169 8.77 -1.62 10.30
C PHE A 169 9.18 -1.18 8.89
N ASP A 170 8.22 -1.07 7.97
CA ASP A 170 8.49 -0.63 6.60
C ASP A 170 9.06 0.81 6.55
N VAL A 171 8.61 1.70 7.45
CA VAL A 171 9.15 3.07 7.57
C VAL A 171 10.58 3.06 8.13
N LYS A 172 10.86 2.25 9.16
CA LYS A 172 12.20 2.14 9.75
C LYS A 172 13.26 1.76 8.71
N TYR A 173 12.90 0.84 7.83
CA TYR A 173 13.80 0.33 6.78
C TYR A 173 13.59 0.99 5.42
N MET A 174 12.88 2.13 5.37
CA MET A 174 12.68 2.88 4.15
C MET A 174 13.96 3.61 3.73
N GLU A 175 14.37 3.42 2.47
CA GLU A 175 15.53 4.08 1.88
C GLU A 175 15.15 5.27 0.99
N TYR A 176 13.85 5.39 0.66
CA TYR A 176 13.35 6.49 -0.16
C TYR A 176 13.26 7.78 0.68
N PRO A 177 13.81 8.92 0.20
CA PRO A 177 13.89 10.13 1.00
C PRO A 177 12.50 10.68 1.37
N LEU A 178 12.31 11.00 2.64
CA LEU A 178 11.02 11.52 3.14
C LEU A 178 10.55 12.77 2.41
N LYS A 179 11.48 13.68 2.07
CA LYS A 179 11.18 14.92 1.34
C LYS A 179 10.52 14.66 -0.02
N ASP A 180 10.91 13.57 -0.68
CA ASP A 180 10.40 13.19 -2.00
C ASP A 180 9.02 12.52 -1.91
N CYS A 181 8.58 12.19 -0.68
CA CYS A 181 7.26 11.62 -0.40
C CYS A 181 6.18 12.68 -0.13
N ARG A 182 6.53 13.98 0.03
CA ARG A 182 5.63 15.02 0.56
C ARG A 182 4.28 15.07 -0.16
N GLU A 183 4.27 15.13 -1.50
CA GLU A 183 3.03 15.17 -2.28
C GLU A 183 2.19 13.91 -2.10
N GLY A 184 2.84 12.74 -2.09
CA GLY A 184 2.18 11.46 -1.83
C GLY A 184 1.61 11.37 -0.43
N ILE A 185 2.29 11.91 0.59
CA ILE A 185 1.78 11.99 1.97
C ILE A 185 0.51 12.83 2.00
N ILE A 186 0.56 14.05 1.44
CA ILE A 186 -0.58 14.97 1.40
C ILE A 186 -1.77 14.29 0.69
N PHE A 187 -1.54 13.73 -0.49
CA PHE A 187 -2.58 13.02 -1.23
C PHE A 187 -3.21 11.88 -0.41
N CYS A 188 -2.39 11.10 0.28
CA CYS A 188 -2.87 9.98 1.09
C CYS A 188 -3.59 10.42 2.35
N LEU A 189 -3.18 11.52 2.98
CA LEU A 189 -3.86 12.10 4.13
C LEU A 189 -5.21 12.72 3.76
N LEU A 190 -5.31 13.36 2.59
CA LEU A 190 -6.57 13.88 2.05
C LEU A 190 -7.61 12.78 1.80
N GLY A 191 -7.16 11.59 1.40
CA GLY A 191 -8.02 10.42 1.20
C GLY A 191 -8.17 9.54 2.45
N SER A 192 -7.81 10.04 3.64
CA SER A 192 -7.96 9.34 4.91
C SER A 192 -9.32 9.61 5.54
N ASP A 193 -9.85 8.62 6.27
CA ASP A 193 -11.08 8.78 7.07
C ASP A 193 -10.87 9.66 8.31
N ARG A 194 -9.62 9.95 8.68
CA ARG A 194 -9.28 10.81 9.81
C ARG A 194 -8.98 12.25 9.37
N PRO A 195 -9.34 13.24 10.17
CA PRO A 195 -8.93 14.62 9.93
C PRO A 195 -7.41 14.75 9.86
N ILE A 196 -6.89 15.46 8.86
CA ILE A 196 -5.45 15.55 8.62
C ILE A 196 -4.67 16.09 9.82
N HIS A 197 -5.24 17.05 10.56
CA HIS A 197 -4.59 17.62 11.75
C HIS A 197 -4.37 16.58 12.88
N GLU A 198 -5.21 15.55 12.97
CA GLU A 198 -5.01 14.45 13.91
C GLU A 198 -3.82 13.56 13.50
N SER A 199 -3.51 13.49 12.21
CA SER A 199 -2.36 12.75 11.70
C SER A 199 -1.03 13.38 12.09
N PHE A 200 -1.01 14.69 12.34
CA PHE A 200 0.19 15.40 12.81
C PHE A 200 0.40 15.35 14.33
N ALA A 201 -0.63 15.00 15.07
CA ALA A 201 -0.57 14.81 16.53
C ALA A 201 -1.46 13.61 16.93
N PRO A 202 -1.14 12.40 16.43
CA PRO A 202 -1.97 11.24 16.69
C PRO A 202 -1.93 10.86 18.16
N SER A 203 -3.09 10.47 18.72
CA SER A 203 -3.12 9.80 20.01
C SER A 203 -2.35 8.48 19.91
N LEU A 204 -1.41 8.25 20.81
CA LEU A 204 -0.58 7.05 20.79
C LEU A 204 -1.42 5.82 21.19
N ILE A 205 -1.30 4.77 20.38
CA ILE A 205 -2.03 3.51 20.54
C ILE A 205 -1.04 2.46 21.05
N ASP A 206 -1.41 1.70 22.07
CA ASP A 206 -0.65 0.49 22.46
C ASP A 206 -0.84 -0.59 21.40
N GLN A 207 0.26 -1.05 20.84
CA GLN A 207 0.29 -2.02 19.73
C GLN A 207 1.02 -3.32 20.11
N ARG A 208 1.21 -3.61 21.42
CA ARG A 208 1.88 -4.85 21.86
C ARG A 208 1.14 -6.08 21.36
N GLU A 209 -0.17 -6.08 21.48
CA GLU A 209 -0.99 -7.19 20.97
C GLU A 209 -0.84 -7.37 19.45
N ALA A 210 -0.81 -6.28 18.68
CA ALA A 210 -0.60 -6.35 17.24
C ALA A 210 0.84 -6.79 16.88
N MET A 211 1.83 -6.40 17.70
CA MET A 211 3.21 -6.86 17.54
C MET A 211 3.28 -8.38 17.69
N ASP A 212 2.68 -8.93 18.72
CA ASP A 212 2.73 -10.36 19.04
C ASP A 212 1.87 -11.22 18.09
N ASN A 213 0.67 -10.75 17.74
CA ASN A 213 -0.32 -11.56 17.04
C ASN A 213 -0.35 -11.34 15.53
N GLN A 214 0.06 -10.15 15.05
CA GLN A 214 -0.11 -9.76 13.65
C GLN A 214 1.21 -9.45 12.93
N PHE A 215 2.31 -9.25 13.67
CA PHE A 215 3.63 -8.96 13.09
C PHE A 215 4.65 -10.08 13.34
N SER A 216 4.63 -10.70 14.52
CA SER A 216 5.52 -11.81 14.88
C SER A 216 5.49 -12.91 13.80
N GLY A 217 6.66 -13.33 13.33
CA GLY A 217 6.84 -14.31 12.26
C GLY A 217 6.74 -13.77 10.83
N MET A 218 6.50 -12.47 10.65
CA MET A 218 6.53 -11.85 9.32
C MET A 218 7.93 -11.53 8.81
N THR A 219 8.91 -11.48 9.69
CA THR A 219 10.30 -11.12 9.39
C THR A 219 11.25 -11.83 10.34
N ASP A 220 12.47 -12.08 9.85
CA ASP A 220 13.60 -12.54 10.67
C ASP A 220 14.46 -11.35 11.17
N ILE A 221 14.20 -10.14 10.69
CA ILE A 221 14.87 -8.93 11.13
C ILE A 221 14.31 -8.54 12.51
N PRO A 222 15.15 -8.41 13.55
CA PRO A 222 14.68 -7.96 14.85
C PRO A 222 14.00 -6.60 14.79
N PHE A 223 12.84 -6.50 15.42
CA PHE A 223 12.11 -5.24 15.57
C PHE A 223 11.35 -5.28 16.90
N THR A 224 11.96 -4.65 17.90
CA THR A 224 11.42 -4.64 19.26
C THR A 224 10.30 -3.61 19.43
N TYR A 225 9.53 -3.72 20.51
CA TYR A 225 8.51 -2.72 20.81
C TYR A 225 9.11 -1.34 21.12
N GLU A 226 10.30 -1.30 21.68
CA GLU A 226 11.05 -0.06 21.93
C GLU A 226 11.42 0.61 20.58
N GLU A 227 11.99 -0.14 19.65
CA GLU A 227 12.29 0.35 18.30
C GLU A 227 11.03 0.80 17.53
N PHE A 228 9.90 0.13 17.77
CA PHE A 228 8.60 0.56 17.25
C PHE A 228 8.21 1.94 17.79
N GLU A 229 8.30 2.16 19.11
CA GLU A 229 7.97 3.43 19.74
C GLU A 229 8.91 4.57 19.30
N GLU A 230 10.21 4.32 19.22
CA GLU A 230 11.20 5.27 18.71
C GLU A 230 10.94 5.64 17.24
N THR A 231 10.67 4.64 16.40
CA THR A 231 10.36 4.87 14.99
C THR A 231 9.09 5.68 14.81
N ARG A 232 8.06 5.40 15.63
CA ARG A 232 6.81 6.15 15.64
C ARG A 232 7.01 7.60 16.03
N ALA A 233 7.73 7.84 17.12
CA ALA A 233 8.00 9.19 17.61
C ALA A 233 8.79 10.01 16.59
N ARG A 234 9.85 9.43 16.01
CA ARG A 234 10.64 10.06 14.96
C ARG A 234 9.81 10.36 13.72
N LEU A 235 9.00 9.40 13.24
CA LEU A 235 8.15 9.63 12.07
C LEU A 235 7.19 10.79 12.25
N ILE A 236 6.54 10.90 13.41
CA ILE A 236 5.60 11.99 13.71
C ILE A 236 6.32 13.33 13.64
N GLU A 237 7.51 13.42 14.22
CA GLU A 237 8.30 14.66 14.23
C GLU A 237 8.81 15.01 12.82
N ASP A 238 9.37 14.03 12.10
CA ASP A 238 9.88 14.23 10.74
C ASP A 238 8.78 14.71 9.78
N VAL A 239 7.56 14.16 9.90
CA VAL A 239 6.42 14.60 9.08
C VAL A 239 5.95 15.99 9.47
N ARG A 240 5.95 16.33 10.77
CA ARG A 240 5.63 17.70 11.22
C ARG A 240 6.57 18.74 10.66
N GLN A 241 7.87 18.44 10.61
CA GLN A 241 8.90 19.33 10.06
C GLN A 241 8.82 19.43 8.54
N LEU A 242 8.43 18.34 7.87
CA LEU A 242 8.28 18.30 6.41
C LEU A 242 7.13 19.17 5.91
N MET A 243 6.03 19.27 6.68
CA MET A 243 4.82 19.99 6.27
C MET A 243 4.99 21.51 6.44
N THR A 244 4.74 22.23 5.36
CA THR A 244 4.76 23.71 5.36
C THR A 244 3.52 24.28 6.06
N GLU A 245 3.56 25.57 6.40
CA GLU A 245 2.37 26.27 6.94
C GLU A 245 1.23 26.32 5.90
N GLU A 246 1.55 26.34 4.60
CA GLU A 246 0.54 26.23 3.53
C GLU A 246 -0.14 24.88 3.53
N ASP A 247 0.60 23.78 3.73
CA ASP A 247 0.02 22.43 3.81
C ASP A 247 -0.92 22.31 5.02
N LYS A 248 -0.53 22.89 6.15
CA LYS A 248 -1.32 22.91 7.37
C LYS A 248 -2.59 23.76 7.22
N ALA A 249 -2.45 24.93 6.61
CA ALA A 249 -3.57 25.83 6.31
C ALA A 249 -4.55 25.20 5.32
N TYR A 250 -4.04 24.61 4.24
CA TYR A 250 -4.83 23.91 3.23
C TYR A 250 -5.62 22.74 3.86
N SER A 251 -4.98 21.99 4.73
CA SER A 251 -5.60 20.90 5.49
C SER A 251 -6.75 21.37 6.39
N SER A 252 -6.69 22.61 6.89
CA SER A 252 -7.75 23.20 7.71
C SER A 252 -8.93 23.68 6.88
N VAL A 253 -8.70 24.23 5.68
CA VAL A 253 -9.73 24.73 4.75
C VAL A 253 -10.57 23.59 4.17
N LEU A 254 -9.96 22.45 3.83
CA LEU A 254 -10.68 21.28 3.33
C LEU A 254 -11.65 20.66 4.37
N ARG A 255 -11.45 20.95 5.64
CA ARG A 255 -12.37 20.54 6.71
C ARG A 255 -13.75 21.24 6.64
N TRP A 256 -13.82 22.42 6.02
CA TRP A 256 -15.04 23.26 5.97
C TRP A 256 -15.75 23.24 4.62
N GLY A 257 -15.13 22.66 3.59
CA GLY A 257 -15.59 22.72 2.21
C GLY A 257 -16.11 21.42 1.66
N ASN A 258 -17.40 21.21 1.81
CA ASN A 258 -18.28 20.37 0.99
C ASN A 258 -18.74 19.02 1.57
N PRO A 259 -19.99 18.96 2.09
CA PRO A 259 -20.62 17.71 2.52
C PRO A 259 -20.90 16.73 1.35
N ASN A 260 -20.71 17.13 0.08
CA ASN A 260 -21.02 16.34 -1.10
C ASN A 260 -19.79 15.71 -1.79
N GLY A 261 -18.58 15.75 -1.18
CA GLY A 261 -17.44 14.94 -1.60
C GLY A 261 -16.88 15.21 -3.00
N THR A 262 -17.22 16.32 -3.65
CA THR A 262 -16.60 16.74 -4.89
C THR A 262 -15.33 17.52 -4.57
N VAL A 263 -14.20 16.85 -4.56
CA VAL A 263 -12.91 17.54 -4.72
C VAL A 263 -12.91 18.09 -6.14
N THR A 264 -13.29 19.35 -6.27
CA THR A 264 -13.04 20.13 -7.50
C THR A 264 -11.56 20.00 -7.79
N SER A 265 -11.21 19.66 -9.01
CA SER A 265 -9.86 19.55 -9.55
C SER A 265 -9.03 20.75 -9.12
N LEU A 266 -8.35 20.63 -7.99
CA LEU A 266 -7.39 21.62 -7.55
C LEU A 266 -6.15 21.45 -8.39
N SER A 267 -5.82 22.52 -9.07
CA SER A 267 -4.62 22.72 -9.85
C SER A 267 -3.33 22.46 -9.05
N ILE A 268 -3.01 21.18 -8.81
CA ILE A 268 -1.65 20.74 -8.47
C ILE A 268 -0.71 20.96 -9.67
N SER A 269 -1.26 21.41 -10.82
CA SER A 269 -0.55 21.60 -12.08
C SER A 269 0.17 22.94 -12.23
N ARG A 270 0.48 23.70 -11.20
CA ARG A 270 1.14 25.01 -11.39
C ARG A 270 2.53 25.18 -10.80
N THR A 271 3.25 24.14 -10.45
CA THR A 271 4.72 24.28 -10.21
C THR A 271 5.48 22.99 -10.47
N ILE A 272 5.29 22.36 -11.63
CA ILE A 272 6.28 21.42 -12.14
C ILE A 272 7.07 22.18 -13.20
N HIS A 273 8.18 22.79 -12.80
CA HIS A 273 9.24 23.13 -13.74
C HIS A 273 9.86 21.81 -14.23
N PRO A 274 9.93 21.58 -15.54
CA PRO A 274 10.69 20.46 -16.05
C PRO A 274 12.16 20.67 -15.71
N CYS A 275 12.73 19.84 -14.85
CA CYS A 275 14.17 19.69 -14.77
C CYS A 275 14.63 19.13 -16.10
N ASN A 276 15.18 20.00 -16.95
CA ASN A 276 15.89 19.63 -18.16
C ASN A 276 16.96 18.61 -17.81
N GLY A 277 16.90 17.49 -18.54
CA GLY A 277 17.93 16.47 -18.50
C GLY A 277 19.28 17.05 -18.87
N ASN A 278 20.27 16.63 -18.13
CA ASN A 278 21.63 16.34 -18.59
C ASN A 278 22.45 15.91 -17.37
N CYS A 279 22.66 14.64 -17.25
CA CYS A 279 23.87 14.06 -16.68
C CYS A 279 23.98 12.63 -17.19
N LEU A 280 24.53 12.54 -18.42
CA LEU A 280 25.31 11.41 -18.89
C LEU A 280 26.76 11.87 -18.84
N THR A 281 27.55 11.31 -17.98
CA THR A 281 28.91 10.77 -18.16
C THR A 281 29.34 10.03 -16.90
#